data_923c9817f54dae48016269d96e5c35dd
#
_entry.id   923c9817f54dae48016269d96e5c35dd
#
_cell.length_a   1.000
_cell.length_b   1.000
_cell.length_c   1.000
_cell.angle_alpha   90.00
_cell.angle_beta   90.00
_cell.angle_gamma   90.00
#
_symmetry.space_group_name_H-M   'P 1'
#
loop_
_entity.id
_entity.type
_entity.pdbx_description
1 polymer ?
#
loop_
_entity_poly.entity_id
_entity_poly.type
_entity_poly.pdbx_seq_one_letter_code
_entity_poly.pdbx_strand_id
1 'polypeptide(L)'
;MASKDNSVNIKSGGAKAARAYHHGDLRAAVMAAGLERLAEGDGAELGLRALARDVGVSATALYRHFPDKEALLDALADEGLRRLGALQAQAWLKAGGGVAGFKATGTAYVRFAHDEPALFRLSFTRQMPDRKEGGDGGEVAYNLLRAGVGEALPGVENVDTAATHAWALVHGLAMLILDRRIEWDEAMVAEVVSLTFGGVG
;
A
#
# COMPACT_ATOMS: atom_id res chain seq x y z
N MET A 1 -52.77 -8.15 49.95
CA MET A 1 -52.72 -8.52 48.51
C MET A 1 -51.48 -7.89 47.90
N ALA A 2 -50.43 -8.68 47.71
CA ALA A 2 -49.12 -8.20 47.25
C ALA A 2 -48.99 -8.50 45.77
N SER A 3 -48.82 -7.44 44.98
CA SER A 3 -48.47 -7.57 43.55
C SER A 3 -46.97 -7.71 43.42
N LYS A 4 -46.51 -8.78 42.76
CA LYS A 4 -45.12 -9.05 42.45
C LYS A 4 -44.79 -8.35 41.15
N ASP A 5 -43.90 -7.38 41.23
CA ASP A 5 -43.28 -6.71 40.10
C ASP A 5 -42.13 -7.59 39.59
N ASN A 6 -42.22 -8.02 38.31
CA ASN A 6 -41.28 -8.91 37.67
C ASN A 6 -40.48 -8.10 36.63
N SER A 7 -39.47 -7.36 37.08
CA SER A 7 -38.58 -6.60 36.23
C SER A 7 -37.58 -7.54 35.51
N VAL A 8 -37.84 -7.78 34.25
CA VAL A 8 -36.95 -8.50 33.35
C VAL A 8 -35.78 -7.60 32.94
N ASN A 9 -34.59 -7.95 33.42
CA ASN A 9 -33.33 -7.32 33.11
C ASN A 9 -32.87 -7.74 31.71
N ILE A 10 -33.10 -6.91 30.68
CA ILE A 10 -32.61 -7.13 29.32
C ILE A 10 -31.14 -6.66 29.26
N LYS A 11 -30.22 -7.58 29.36
CA LYS A 11 -28.81 -7.34 28.99
C LYS A 11 -28.73 -7.11 27.49
N SER A 12 -28.51 -5.85 27.10
CA SER A 12 -28.13 -5.48 25.72
C SER A 12 -26.69 -5.94 25.45
N GLY A 13 -26.56 -7.17 24.96
CA GLY A 13 -25.34 -7.64 24.32
C GLY A 13 -25.23 -6.99 22.95
N GLY A 14 -24.33 -6.01 22.81
CA GLY A 14 -23.99 -5.44 21.50
C GLY A 14 -23.37 -6.51 20.60
N ALA A 15 -24.17 -7.14 19.77
CA ALA A 15 -23.71 -7.98 18.69
C ALA A 15 -23.03 -7.05 17.66
N LYS A 16 -21.69 -7.10 17.56
CA LYS A 16 -20.92 -6.61 16.43
C LYS A 16 -21.55 -7.26 15.19
N ALA A 17 -22.21 -6.46 14.36
CA ALA A 17 -22.88 -6.95 13.15
C ALA A 17 -21.84 -7.69 12.29
N ALA A 18 -21.99 -9.00 12.18
CA ALA A 18 -21.22 -9.79 11.23
C ALA A 18 -21.56 -9.25 9.83
N ARG A 19 -20.58 -8.62 9.17
CA ARG A 19 -20.70 -8.21 7.77
C ARG A 19 -21.10 -9.47 6.99
N ALA A 20 -22.26 -9.40 6.32
CA ALA A 20 -22.76 -10.48 5.48
C ALA A 20 -21.70 -10.80 4.42
N TYR A 21 -21.10 -11.97 4.56
CA TYR A 21 -20.12 -12.52 3.62
C TYR A 21 -20.85 -12.89 2.33
N HIS A 22 -20.59 -12.16 1.27
CA HIS A 22 -21.00 -12.58 -0.07
C HIS A 22 -20.05 -13.69 -0.52
N HIS A 23 -20.56 -14.92 -0.68
CA HIS A 23 -19.84 -16.14 -1.05
C HIS A 23 -19.06 -16.06 -2.39
N GLY A 24 -19.01 -14.91 -3.06
CA GLY A 24 -18.39 -14.70 -4.37
C GLY A 24 -16.94 -14.27 -4.37
N ASP A 25 -16.40 -13.65 -3.31
CA ASP A 25 -15.02 -13.15 -3.33
C ASP A 25 -14.30 -13.33 -1.98
N LEU A 26 -14.04 -14.58 -1.62
CA LEU A 26 -13.26 -14.92 -0.43
C LEU A 26 -11.86 -14.33 -0.50
N ARG A 27 -11.25 -14.31 -1.69
CA ARG A 27 -9.90 -13.76 -1.87
C ARG A 27 -9.86 -12.29 -1.51
N ALA A 28 -10.81 -11.49 -1.99
CA ALA A 28 -10.89 -10.07 -1.67
C ALA A 28 -11.17 -9.82 -0.18
N ALA A 29 -12.03 -10.62 0.46
CA ALA A 29 -12.29 -10.50 1.89
C ALA A 29 -11.04 -10.78 2.74
N VAL A 30 -10.26 -11.78 2.38
CA VAL A 30 -8.99 -12.11 3.05
C VAL A 30 -7.94 -11.03 2.82
N MET A 31 -7.84 -10.50 1.60
CA MET A 31 -6.96 -9.36 1.29
C MET A 31 -7.32 -8.13 2.12
N ALA A 32 -8.61 -7.81 2.22
CA ALA A 32 -9.07 -6.68 3.03
C ALA A 32 -8.71 -6.86 4.52
N ALA A 33 -8.96 -8.03 5.09
CA ALA A 33 -8.60 -8.34 6.47
C ALA A 33 -7.07 -8.31 6.70
N GLY A 34 -6.29 -8.77 5.71
CA GLY A 34 -4.83 -8.72 5.77
C GLY A 34 -4.30 -7.28 5.77
N LEU A 35 -4.85 -6.41 4.92
CA LEU A 35 -4.50 -4.99 4.87
C LEU A 35 -4.90 -4.25 6.17
N GLU A 36 -6.06 -4.57 6.73
CA GLU A 36 -6.52 -3.99 8.00
C GLU A 36 -5.57 -4.35 9.16
N ARG A 37 -5.13 -5.61 9.26
CA ARG A 37 -4.13 -6.04 10.23
C ARG A 37 -2.76 -5.38 10.03
N LEU A 38 -2.33 -5.20 8.79
CA LEU A 38 -1.10 -4.45 8.50
C LEU A 38 -1.18 -3.01 9.00
N ALA A 39 -2.31 -2.34 8.77
CA ALA A 39 -2.54 -0.96 9.21
C ALA A 39 -2.56 -0.82 10.73
N GLU A 40 -3.05 -1.83 11.46
CA GLU A 40 -3.05 -1.89 12.93
C GLU A 40 -1.66 -2.15 13.53
N GLY A 41 -0.65 -2.40 12.70
CA GLY A 41 0.72 -2.68 13.14
C GLY A 41 0.97 -4.13 13.53
N ASP A 42 0.00 -5.01 13.33
CA ASP A 42 0.03 -6.42 13.74
C ASP A 42 0.55 -7.36 12.64
N GLY A 43 1.44 -6.83 11.79
CA GLY A 43 2.03 -7.59 10.68
C GLY A 43 2.77 -8.88 11.09
N ALA A 44 3.15 -8.99 12.38
CA ALA A 44 3.73 -10.20 12.94
C ALA A 44 2.73 -11.38 12.99
N GLU A 45 1.42 -11.09 13.11
CA GLU A 45 0.33 -12.08 13.21
C GLU A 45 -0.45 -12.32 11.90
N LEU A 46 0.10 -11.95 10.74
CA LEU A 46 -0.50 -12.28 9.45
C LEU A 46 -0.42 -13.81 9.19
N GLY A 47 -1.23 -14.56 9.95
CA GLY A 47 -1.37 -16.00 9.79
C GLY A 47 -2.68 -16.36 9.09
N LEU A 48 -2.65 -17.28 8.11
CA LEU A 48 -3.84 -17.74 7.37
C LEU A 48 -4.97 -18.21 8.30
N ARG A 49 -4.64 -18.88 9.42
CA ARG A 49 -5.65 -19.33 10.40
C ARG A 49 -6.30 -18.18 11.15
N ALA A 50 -5.56 -17.12 11.43
CA ALA A 50 -6.10 -15.93 12.09
C ALA A 50 -7.05 -15.20 11.13
N LEU A 51 -6.63 -14.97 9.90
CA LEU A 51 -7.45 -14.35 8.86
C LEU A 51 -8.71 -15.17 8.53
N ALA A 52 -8.61 -16.52 8.52
CA ALA A 52 -9.78 -17.38 8.33
C ALA A 52 -10.83 -17.14 9.42
N ARG A 53 -10.40 -16.97 10.68
CA ARG A 53 -11.32 -16.63 11.81
C ARG A 53 -11.94 -15.26 11.64
N ASP A 54 -11.15 -14.25 11.23
CA ASP A 54 -11.64 -12.88 11.07
C ASP A 54 -12.69 -12.78 9.97
N VAL A 55 -12.46 -13.50 8.87
CA VAL A 55 -13.38 -13.56 7.72
C VAL A 55 -14.55 -14.53 7.94
N GLY A 56 -14.49 -15.38 8.98
CA GLY A 56 -15.55 -16.32 9.33
C GLY A 56 -15.62 -17.56 8.42
N VAL A 57 -14.46 -18.02 7.91
CA VAL A 57 -14.36 -19.18 7.02
C VAL A 57 -13.46 -20.27 7.60
N SER A 58 -13.53 -21.48 7.02
CA SER A 58 -12.60 -22.54 7.39
C SER A 58 -11.19 -22.26 6.84
N ALA A 59 -10.15 -22.66 7.58
CA ALA A 59 -8.78 -22.58 7.09
C ALA A 59 -8.59 -23.33 5.75
N THR A 60 -9.28 -24.46 5.55
CA THR A 60 -9.24 -25.22 4.30
C THR A 60 -9.75 -24.41 3.10
N ALA A 61 -10.78 -23.58 3.29
CA ALA A 61 -11.28 -22.70 2.23
C ALA A 61 -10.23 -21.65 1.85
N LEU A 62 -9.50 -21.13 2.85
CA LEU A 62 -8.46 -20.12 2.64
C LEU A 62 -7.27 -20.69 1.87
N TYR A 63 -6.82 -21.93 2.21
CA TYR A 63 -5.69 -22.57 1.54
C TYR A 63 -5.92 -22.84 0.04
N ARG A 64 -7.15 -22.79 -0.45
CA ARG A 64 -7.46 -22.86 -1.90
C ARG A 64 -7.09 -21.57 -2.63
N HIS A 65 -7.05 -20.43 -1.94
CA HIS A 65 -6.73 -19.10 -2.51
C HIS A 65 -5.28 -18.69 -2.22
N PHE A 66 -4.76 -19.10 -1.07
CA PHE A 66 -3.40 -18.82 -0.62
C PHE A 66 -2.83 -20.13 -0.06
N PRO A 67 -2.00 -20.85 -0.83
CA PRO A 67 -1.47 -22.15 -0.43
C PRO A 67 -0.62 -22.07 0.84
N ASP A 68 0.00 -20.94 1.10
CA ASP A 68 0.81 -20.66 2.28
C ASP A 68 0.77 -19.17 2.66
N LYS A 69 1.48 -18.84 3.75
CA LYS A 69 1.61 -17.46 4.22
C LYS A 69 2.36 -16.58 3.22
N GLU A 70 3.35 -17.13 2.54
CA GLU A 70 4.18 -16.40 1.59
C GLU A 70 3.34 -15.91 0.40
N ALA A 71 2.50 -16.78 -0.16
CA ALA A 71 1.57 -16.40 -1.24
C ALA A 71 0.58 -15.30 -0.84
N LEU A 72 0.15 -15.26 0.44
CA LEU A 72 -0.67 -14.17 0.95
C LEU A 72 0.15 -12.87 1.05
N LEU A 73 1.36 -12.94 1.61
CA LEU A 73 2.23 -11.78 1.76
C LEU A 73 2.63 -11.20 0.40
N ASP A 74 2.88 -12.05 -0.60
CA ASP A 74 3.15 -11.61 -1.98
C ASP A 74 1.95 -10.88 -2.56
N ALA A 75 0.75 -11.42 -2.40
CA ALA A 75 -0.46 -10.75 -2.88
C ALA A 75 -0.73 -9.40 -2.18
N LEU A 76 -0.42 -9.28 -0.89
CA LEU A 76 -0.52 -8.01 -0.16
C LEU A 76 0.55 -7.01 -0.63
N ALA A 77 1.76 -7.47 -0.91
CA ALA A 77 2.84 -6.65 -1.46
C ALA A 77 2.48 -6.11 -2.84
N ASP A 78 1.95 -6.96 -3.73
CA ASP A 78 1.46 -6.55 -5.06
C ASP A 78 0.33 -5.52 -4.96
N GLU A 79 -0.61 -5.70 -4.03
CA GLU A 79 -1.67 -4.72 -3.78
C GLU A 79 -1.09 -3.39 -3.30
N GLY A 80 -0.04 -3.39 -2.47
CA GLY A 80 0.67 -2.19 -2.05
C GLY A 80 1.29 -1.44 -3.23
N LEU A 81 2.00 -2.15 -4.12
CA LEU A 81 2.57 -1.56 -5.34
C LEU A 81 1.48 -1.04 -6.29
N ARG A 82 0.37 -1.76 -6.43
CA ARG A 82 -0.78 -1.31 -7.22
C ARG A 82 -1.41 -0.02 -6.67
N ARG A 83 -1.55 0.10 -5.35
CA ARG A 83 -2.05 1.32 -4.69
C ARG A 83 -1.09 2.48 -4.89
N LEU A 84 0.19 2.25 -4.70
CA LEU A 84 1.22 3.26 -4.95
C LEU A 84 1.16 3.76 -6.40
N GLY A 85 1.12 2.86 -7.38
CA GLY A 85 1.01 3.22 -8.79
C GLY A 85 -0.25 4.04 -9.10
N ALA A 86 -1.39 3.68 -8.50
CA ALA A 86 -2.64 4.42 -8.66
C ALA A 86 -2.56 5.84 -8.05
N LEU A 87 -1.96 5.99 -6.86
CA LEU A 87 -1.73 7.29 -6.23
C LEU A 87 -0.81 8.17 -7.06
N GLN A 88 0.28 7.62 -7.58
CA GLN A 88 1.21 8.34 -8.44
C GLN A 88 0.55 8.77 -9.76
N ALA A 89 -0.23 7.89 -10.40
CA ALA A 89 -0.97 8.24 -11.60
C ALA A 89 -1.98 9.37 -11.36
N GLN A 90 -2.70 9.32 -10.23
CA GLN A 90 -3.62 10.37 -9.84
C GLN A 90 -2.89 11.70 -9.58
N ALA A 91 -1.75 11.67 -8.89
CA ALA A 91 -0.93 12.86 -8.62
C ALA A 91 -0.42 13.48 -9.92
N TRP A 92 0.07 12.66 -10.86
CA TRP A 92 0.49 13.08 -12.19
C TRP A 92 -0.61 13.83 -12.94
N LEU A 93 -1.80 13.21 -13.04
CA LEU A 93 -2.94 13.80 -13.75
C LEU A 93 -3.40 15.11 -13.10
N LYS A 94 -3.47 15.14 -11.77
CA LYS A 94 -3.89 16.33 -11.01
C LYS A 94 -2.92 17.50 -11.19
N ALA A 95 -1.64 17.24 -11.35
CA ALA A 95 -0.60 18.25 -11.57
C ALA A 95 -0.47 18.69 -13.04
N GLY A 96 -1.20 18.06 -13.97
CA GLY A 96 -1.18 18.40 -15.39
C GLY A 96 -0.05 17.79 -16.20
N GLY A 97 0.62 16.74 -15.68
CA GLY A 97 1.71 16.04 -16.38
C GLY A 97 3.04 16.79 -16.36
N GLY A 98 3.98 16.39 -17.21
CA GLY A 98 5.29 17.02 -17.37
C GLY A 98 6.12 17.04 -16.09
N VAL A 99 6.98 18.04 -15.92
CA VAL A 99 7.84 18.21 -14.73
C VAL A 99 7.01 18.32 -13.46
N ALA A 100 5.88 19.05 -13.49
CA ALA A 100 5.01 19.21 -12.33
C ALA A 100 4.37 17.87 -11.93
N GLY A 101 3.88 17.09 -12.91
CA GLY A 101 3.35 15.74 -12.71
C GLY A 101 4.40 14.82 -12.12
N PHE A 102 5.62 14.86 -12.64
CA PHE A 102 6.72 14.05 -12.16
C PHE A 102 7.08 14.35 -10.69
N LYS A 103 7.20 15.62 -10.32
CA LYS A 103 7.40 16.03 -8.93
C LYS A 103 6.27 15.56 -8.01
N ALA A 104 5.02 15.66 -8.49
CA ALA A 104 3.86 15.20 -7.74
C ALA A 104 3.88 13.68 -7.49
N THR A 105 4.37 12.87 -8.44
CA THR A 105 4.53 11.41 -8.23
C THR A 105 5.55 11.10 -7.16
N GLY A 106 6.66 11.84 -7.09
CA GLY A 106 7.67 11.68 -6.04
C GLY A 106 7.12 12.00 -4.66
N THR A 107 6.39 13.10 -4.52
CA THR A 107 5.72 13.45 -3.26
C THR A 107 4.67 12.40 -2.86
N ALA A 108 3.87 11.90 -3.81
CA ALA A 108 2.89 10.84 -3.57
C ALA A 108 3.55 9.53 -3.10
N TYR A 109 4.73 9.21 -3.62
CA TYR A 109 5.52 8.04 -3.19
C TYR A 109 5.89 8.12 -1.71
N VAL A 110 6.45 9.25 -1.27
CA VAL A 110 6.88 9.44 0.13
C VAL A 110 5.67 9.50 1.06
N ARG A 111 4.58 10.13 0.61
CA ARG A 111 3.32 10.16 1.36
C ARG A 111 2.74 8.77 1.56
N PHE A 112 2.72 7.92 0.53
CA PHE A 112 2.26 6.54 0.66
C PHE A 112 3.05 5.76 1.73
N ALA A 113 4.37 5.94 1.76
CA ALA A 113 5.21 5.33 2.80
C ALA A 113 4.84 5.82 4.20
N HIS A 114 4.55 7.12 4.36
CA HIS A 114 4.13 7.70 5.62
C HIS A 114 2.76 7.20 6.08
N ASP A 115 1.78 7.18 5.17
CA ASP A 115 0.39 6.85 5.48
C ASP A 115 0.17 5.34 5.67
N GLU A 116 0.91 4.50 4.95
CA GLU A 116 0.80 3.03 4.96
C GLU A 116 2.16 2.34 5.23
N PRO A 117 2.83 2.61 6.37
CA PRO A 117 4.22 2.22 6.61
C PRO A 117 4.46 0.71 6.56
N ALA A 118 3.56 -0.09 7.12
CA ALA A 118 3.70 -1.55 7.14
C ALA A 118 3.51 -2.15 5.74
N LEU A 119 2.54 -1.64 4.97
CA LEU A 119 2.31 -2.08 3.61
C LEU A 119 3.46 -1.65 2.69
N PHE A 120 3.96 -0.43 2.84
CA PHE A 120 5.15 0.04 2.11
C PHE A 120 6.35 -0.87 2.37
N ARG A 121 6.69 -1.13 3.64
CA ARG A 121 7.81 -2.03 3.98
C ARG A 121 7.60 -3.42 3.38
N LEU A 122 6.40 -3.99 3.49
CA LEU A 122 6.09 -5.30 2.91
C LEU A 122 6.32 -5.30 1.40
N SER A 123 5.84 -4.27 0.69
CA SER A 123 5.94 -4.16 -0.77
C SER A 123 7.37 -4.10 -1.30
N PHE A 124 8.31 -3.56 -0.50
CA PHE A 124 9.70 -3.39 -0.92
C PHE A 124 10.70 -4.34 -0.26
N THR A 125 10.32 -5.09 0.78
CA THR A 125 11.17 -6.12 1.39
C THR A 125 11.00 -7.49 0.76
N ARG A 126 9.90 -7.75 0.08
CA ARG A 126 9.71 -9.00 -0.64
C ARG A 126 10.45 -8.92 -1.97
N GLN A 127 11.11 -10.03 -2.32
CA GLN A 127 11.71 -10.15 -3.65
C GLN A 127 10.57 -10.02 -4.66
N MET A 128 10.70 -9.06 -5.56
CA MET A 128 9.82 -9.04 -6.73
C MET A 128 10.03 -10.38 -7.45
N PRO A 129 8.98 -11.19 -7.67
CA PRO A 129 9.11 -12.37 -8.49
C PRO A 129 9.77 -11.95 -9.80
N ASP A 130 10.65 -12.82 -10.34
CA ASP A 130 11.37 -12.58 -11.59
C ASP A 130 10.40 -11.91 -12.58
N ARG A 131 10.78 -10.79 -13.15
CA ARG A 131 9.95 -9.91 -14.02
C ARG A 131 9.13 -10.63 -15.11
N LYS A 132 9.23 -11.96 -15.17
CA LYS A 132 8.60 -12.80 -16.18
C LYS A 132 7.27 -13.46 -15.77
N GLU A 133 6.87 -13.39 -14.50
CA GLU A 133 5.65 -14.06 -14.02
C GLU A 133 4.72 -13.09 -13.25
N GLY A 134 4.18 -12.06 -13.96
CA GLY A 134 2.81 -11.62 -13.75
C GLY A 134 2.45 -10.77 -12.53
N GLY A 135 3.37 -10.05 -11.90
CA GLY A 135 3.03 -9.03 -10.89
C GLY A 135 2.81 -7.66 -11.55
N ASP A 136 1.57 -7.26 -11.82
CA ASP A 136 1.26 -6.01 -12.55
C ASP A 136 1.61 -4.71 -11.79
N GLY A 137 1.65 -4.74 -10.45
CA GLY A 137 1.74 -3.51 -9.64
C GLY A 137 3.10 -2.80 -9.70
N GLY A 138 4.19 -3.55 -9.58
CA GLY A 138 5.55 -2.99 -9.60
C GLY A 138 5.96 -2.50 -10.99
N GLU A 139 5.51 -3.18 -12.03
CA GLU A 139 5.75 -2.78 -13.41
C GLU A 139 5.03 -1.49 -13.77
N VAL A 140 3.79 -1.33 -13.33
CA VAL A 140 3.01 -0.09 -13.54
C VAL A 140 3.70 1.10 -12.88
N ALA A 141 4.13 0.98 -11.63
CA ALA A 141 4.82 2.06 -10.92
C ALA A 141 6.17 2.41 -11.57
N TYR A 142 6.95 1.41 -12.01
CA TYR A 142 8.23 1.63 -12.68
C TYR A 142 8.07 2.23 -14.08
N ASN A 143 7.10 1.77 -14.85
CA ASN A 143 6.82 2.32 -16.18
C ASN A 143 6.33 3.77 -16.10
N LEU A 144 5.51 4.11 -15.10
CA LEU A 144 5.10 5.48 -14.85
C LEU A 144 6.30 6.37 -14.48
N LEU A 145 7.22 5.86 -13.66
CA LEU A 145 8.48 6.54 -13.33
C LEU A 145 9.32 6.83 -14.57
N ARG A 146 9.53 5.83 -15.43
CA ARG A 146 10.31 5.98 -16.69
C ARG A 146 9.66 6.98 -17.65
N ALA A 147 8.35 6.87 -17.83
CA ALA A 147 7.59 7.80 -18.66
C ALA A 147 7.70 9.23 -18.13
N GLY A 148 7.55 9.40 -16.82
CA GLY A 148 7.69 10.69 -16.15
C GLY A 148 9.08 11.29 -16.30
N VAL A 149 10.15 10.49 -16.19
CA VAL A 149 11.53 10.93 -16.46
C VAL A 149 11.70 11.40 -17.90
N GLY A 150 11.21 10.61 -18.87
CA GLY A 150 11.33 10.96 -20.30
C GLY A 150 10.60 12.27 -20.63
N GLU A 151 9.48 12.55 -19.99
CA GLU A 151 8.72 13.78 -20.18
C GLU A 151 9.33 14.99 -19.43
N ALA A 152 9.82 14.75 -18.19
CA ALA A 152 10.39 15.81 -17.35
C ALA A 152 11.80 16.22 -17.75
N LEU A 153 12.58 15.33 -18.36
CA LEU A 153 13.97 15.52 -18.76
C LEU A 153 14.15 15.22 -20.24
N PRO A 154 13.61 16.03 -21.16
CA PRO A 154 13.78 15.83 -22.58
C PRO A 154 15.27 15.93 -22.93
N GLY A 155 15.81 14.86 -23.53
CA GLY A 155 17.23 14.78 -23.90
C GLY A 155 18.13 14.07 -22.89
N VAL A 156 17.58 13.48 -21.82
CA VAL A 156 18.36 12.60 -20.95
C VAL A 156 18.86 11.40 -21.75
N GLU A 157 20.19 11.17 -21.75
CA GLU A 157 20.80 10.08 -22.54
C GLU A 157 20.38 8.70 -22.07
N ASN A 158 20.22 8.52 -20.74
CA ASN A 158 19.86 7.24 -20.15
C ASN A 158 18.68 7.39 -19.17
N VAL A 159 17.48 7.09 -19.68
CA VAL A 159 16.23 7.17 -18.91
C VAL A 159 16.23 6.22 -17.72
N ASP A 160 16.82 5.03 -17.83
CA ASP A 160 16.85 4.06 -16.74
C ASP A 160 17.75 4.51 -15.58
N THR A 161 18.89 5.13 -15.90
CA THR A 161 19.77 5.73 -14.87
C THR A 161 19.08 6.88 -14.18
N ALA A 162 18.41 7.77 -14.91
CA ALA A 162 17.68 8.90 -14.34
C ALA A 162 16.47 8.44 -13.52
N ALA A 163 15.75 7.41 -13.96
CA ALA A 163 14.66 6.79 -13.22
C ALA A 163 15.15 6.15 -11.91
N THR A 164 16.29 5.45 -11.96
CA THR A 164 16.93 4.87 -10.77
C THR A 164 17.35 5.94 -9.79
N HIS A 165 17.94 7.06 -10.27
CA HIS A 165 18.30 8.20 -9.43
C HIS A 165 17.08 8.81 -8.73
N ALA A 166 16.00 9.07 -9.49
CA ALA A 166 14.77 9.61 -8.95
C ALA A 166 14.14 8.67 -7.90
N TRP A 167 14.13 7.38 -8.20
CA TRP A 167 13.63 6.38 -7.26
C TRP A 167 14.47 6.28 -5.99
N ALA A 168 15.80 6.22 -6.11
CA ALA A 168 16.72 6.17 -4.98
C ALA A 168 16.51 7.37 -4.03
N LEU A 169 16.26 8.56 -4.56
CA LEU A 169 15.97 9.75 -3.77
C LEU A 169 14.69 9.59 -2.94
N VAL A 170 13.56 9.32 -3.60
CA VAL A 170 12.27 9.26 -2.91
C VAL A 170 12.17 8.06 -1.99
N HIS A 171 12.80 6.94 -2.35
CA HIS A 171 12.87 5.76 -1.49
C HIS A 171 13.75 6.01 -0.27
N GLY A 172 14.92 6.61 -0.45
CA GLY A 172 15.80 7.02 0.65
C GLY A 172 15.10 7.98 1.61
N LEU A 173 14.41 9.00 1.09
CA LEU A 173 13.64 9.95 1.91
C LEU A 173 12.52 9.25 2.68
N ALA A 174 11.75 8.37 2.01
CA ALA A 174 10.72 7.56 2.64
C ALA A 174 11.29 6.72 3.79
N MET A 175 12.42 6.04 3.58
CA MET A 175 13.06 5.22 4.61
C MET A 175 13.56 6.06 5.79
N LEU A 176 14.13 7.25 5.55
CA LEU A 176 14.57 8.16 6.61
C LEU A 176 13.40 8.60 7.49
N ILE A 177 12.23 8.86 6.91
CA ILE A 177 11.01 9.21 7.64
C ILE A 177 10.49 7.99 8.42
N LEU A 178 10.39 6.82 7.78
CA LEU A 178 9.92 5.59 8.41
C LEU A 178 10.80 5.13 9.58
N ASP A 179 12.10 5.39 9.50
CA ASP A 179 13.08 5.08 10.55
C ASP A 179 13.22 6.22 11.57
N ARG A 180 12.34 7.23 11.50
CA ARG A 180 12.30 8.39 12.41
C ARG A 180 13.62 9.16 12.48
N ARG A 181 14.36 9.19 11.37
CA ARG A 181 15.58 10.00 11.21
C ARG A 181 15.26 11.44 10.82
N ILE A 182 14.13 11.61 10.13
CA ILE A 182 13.58 12.89 9.71
C ILE A 182 12.09 12.86 10.06
N GLU A 183 11.55 13.96 10.60
CA GLU A 183 10.12 14.11 10.82
C GLU A 183 9.38 14.27 9.48
N TRP A 184 8.15 13.77 9.43
CA TRP A 184 7.29 13.98 8.28
C TRP A 184 6.88 15.46 8.18
N ASP A 185 7.17 16.06 7.05
CA ASP A 185 6.69 17.38 6.67
C ASP A 185 6.45 17.37 5.15
N GLU A 186 5.21 17.60 4.74
CA GLU A 186 4.82 17.55 3.33
C GLU A 186 5.53 18.64 2.50
N ALA A 187 5.70 19.84 3.06
CA ALA A 187 6.37 20.94 2.36
C ALA A 187 7.85 20.62 2.13
N MET A 188 8.54 20.12 3.17
CA MET A 188 9.92 19.66 3.07
C MET A 188 10.07 18.54 2.02
N VAL A 189 9.18 17.55 2.01
CA VAL A 189 9.20 16.46 1.02
C VAL A 189 9.07 17.02 -0.40
N ALA A 190 8.10 17.93 -0.62
CA ALA A 190 7.89 18.56 -1.93
C ALA A 190 9.10 19.38 -2.36
N GLU A 191 9.77 20.08 -1.43
CA GLU A 191 10.99 20.84 -1.68
C GLU A 191 12.15 19.93 -2.09
N VAL A 192 12.43 18.87 -1.31
CA VAL A 192 13.49 17.89 -1.61
C VAL A 192 13.28 17.25 -2.97
N VAL A 193 12.05 16.82 -3.28
CA VAL A 193 11.71 16.27 -4.62
C VAL A 193 11.93 17.31 -5.71
N SER A 194 11.66 18.59 -5.45
CA SER A 194 11.82 19.68 -6.42
C SER A 194 13.28 20.02 -6.71
N LEU A 195 14.17 19.93 -5.73
CA LEU A 195 15.60 20.21 -5.89
C LEU A 195 16.26 19.28 -6.92
N THR A 196 15.80 18.04 -7.02
CA THR A 196 16.36 17.06 -7.94
C THR A 196 16.21 17.46 -9.42
N PHE A 197 15.19 18.24 -9.76
CA PHE A 197 14.84 18.63 -11.13
C PHE A 197 14.91 20.15 -11.35
N GLY A 198 15.37 20.91 -10.37
CA GLY A 198 15.50 22.36 -10.44
C GLY A 198 16.87 22.86 -10.95
N GLY A 199 17.83 21.96 -11.14
CA GLY A 199 19.22 22.30 -11.46
C GLY A 199 19.62 22.12 -12.94
N VAL A 200 18.68 21.86 -13.85
CA VAL A 200 18.92 21.79 -15.31
C VAL A 200 18.22 22.98 -15.96
N GLY A 201 18.77 24.15 -15.74
CA GLY A 201 18.43 25.41 -16.38
C GLY A 201 19.69 26.05 -16.90
#